data_be6a246c852aa5b18d622e40fc4c8e1f
#
_entry.id   be6a246c852aa5b18d622e40fc4c8e1f
#
_cell.length_a   1.000
_cell.length_b   1.000
_cell.length_c   1.000
_cell.angle_alpha   90.00
_cell.angle_beta   90.00
_cell.angle_gamma   90.00
#
_symmetry.space_group_name_H-M   'P 1'
#
loop_
_entity.id
_entity.type
_entity.pdbx_description
1 polymer ?
#
loop_
_entity_poly.entity_id
_entity_poly.type
_entity_poly.pdbx_seq_one_letter_code
_entity_poly.pdbx_strand_id
1 'polypeptide(L)'
;MWQACKPFANDYITPMAAVAGAVAQELAGCYDRAGVQRAWINNGGDIALYLAASQSVRVGLYADLAQLDAQALRSGIRSDGQFEVSSQLPVRGVATSGWRGRSFSLGIADSVTVLAETAAAADAAATVIANAVDVPDARIVRRPARELKDDSDLGEIPVTVDVPPLEPKLVQQALHAGLLRAQALQREGLIWSAALVCQQQVLVTDTAETELARRTLEDREMSKHSCHTGLDPVSMQSGPWIADQVRNDSHFTPVLSGFPSPLASGQAGAVFA
;
A
#
# COMPACT_ATOMS: atom_id res chain seq x y z
N MET A 1 14.29 9.62 9.32
CA MET A 1 13.51 10.66 8.62
C MET A 1 14.27 11.27 7.44
N TRP A 2 15.30 12.11 7.65
CA TRP A 2 16.02 12.78 6.57
C TRP A 2 16.52 11.85 5.46
N GLN A 3 17.15 10.73 5.80
CA GLN A 3 17.64 9.74 4.84
C GLN A 3 16.51 9.11 4.01
N ALA A 4 15.37 8.84 4.62
CA ALA A 4 14.21 8.28 3.94
C ALA A 4 13.57 9.27 2.94
N CYS A 5 13.60 10.57 3.23
CA CYS A 5 13.06 11.60 2.35
C CYS A 5 14.05 12.05 1.25
N LYS A 6 15.36 11.81 1.43
CA LYS A 6 16.39 12.25 0.47
C LYS A 6 16.18 11.77 -0.98
N PRO A 7 15.75 10.54 -1.26
CA PRO A 7 15.48 10.09 -2.62
C PRO A 7 14.39 10.90 -3.33
N PHE A 8 13.53 11.56 -2.58
CA PHE A 8 12.38 12.34 -3.07
C PHE A 8 12.66 13.85 -3.08
N ALA A 9 13.94 14.28 -3.07
CA ALA A 9 14.31 15.70 -2.98
C ALA A 9 13.83 16.55 -4.17
N ASN A 10 13.47 15.93 -5.29
CA ASN A 10 12.86 16.60 -6.44
C ASN A 10 11.35 16.80 -6.29
N ASP A 11 10.72 16.13 -5.34
CA ASP A 11 9.32 16.32 -4.95
C ASP A 11 9.28 17.29 -3.76
N TYR A 12 8.11 17.92 -3.54
CA TYR A 12 7.94 18.64 -2.29
C TYR A 12 7.68 17.64 -1.16
N ILE A 13 8.68 17.46 -0.29
CA ILE A 13 8.62 16.58 0.87
C ILE A 13 9.45 17.18 2.02
N THR A 14 8.94 17.07 3.25
CA THR A 14 9.68 17.43 4.46
C THR A 14 10.10 16.15 5.20
N PRO A 15 11.11 16.22 6.09
CA PRO A 15 11.46 15.06 6.92
C PRO A 15 10.32 14.55 7.81
N MET A 16 9.30 15.38 8.07
CA MET A 16 8.12 14.99 8.85
C MET A 16 7.25 13.94 8.12
N ALA A 17 7.34 13.88 6.80
CA ALA A 17 6.67 12.84 5.99
C ALA A 17 7.18 11.41 6.21
N ALA A 18 8.22 11.23 7.02
CA ALA A 18 8.72 9.91 7.39
C ALA A 18 8.82 9.74 8.92
N VAL A 19 8.12 10.58 9.70
CA VAL A 19 8.29 10.60 11.15
C VAL A 19 7.66 9.36 11.80
N ALA A 20 6.47 8.98 11.39
CA ALA A 20 5.74 7.87 12.00
C ALA A 20 6.41 6.53 11.68
N GLY A 21 6.79 6.32 10.42
CA GLY A 21 7.56 5.16 9.99
C GLY A 21 8.94 5.09 10.64
N ALA A 22 9.65 6.22 10.78
CA ALA A 22 10.96 6.23 11.43
C ALA A 22 10.89 5.87 12.92
N VAL A 23 9.88 6.35 13.65
CA VAL A 23 9.65 6.00 15.07
C VAL A 23 9.32 4.51 15.19
N ALA A 24 8.40 4.01 14.34
CA ALA A 24 8.05 2.59 14.34
C ALA A 24 9.27 1.71 14.06
N GLN A 25 10.10 2.09 13.08
CA GLN A 25 11.32 1.38 12.71
C GLN A 25 12.35 1.33 13.85
N GLU A 26 12.59 2.44 14.51
CA GLU A 26 13.53 2.51 15.66
C GLU A 26 13.09 1.59 16.79
N LEU A 27 11.80 1.62 17.12
CA LEU A 27 11.23 0.75 18.15
C LEU A 27 11.25 -0.73 17.75
N ALA A 28 11.01 -1.05 16.48
CA ALA A 28 11.06 -2.43 15.98
C ALA A 28 12.47 -3.04 16.10
N GLY A 29 13.51 -2.23 15.97
CA GLY A 29 14.91 -2.65 16.16
C GLY A 29 15.20 -3.25 17.55
N CYS A 30 14.44 -2.86 18.57
CA CYS A 30 14.58 -3.42 19.92
C CYS A 30 14.16 -4.91 20.01
N TYR A 31 13.47 -5.41 19.00
CA TYR A 31 12.99 -6.80 18.94
C TYR A 31 13.90 -7.73 18.11
N ASP A 32 14.95 -7.19 17.48
CA ASP A 32 15.99 -8.00 16.83
C ASP A 32 16.93 -8.63 17.88
N ARG A 33 16.40 -9.67 18.52
CA ARG A 33 17.10 -10.39 19.60
C ARG A 33 16.69 -11.85 19.66
N ALA A 34 17.53 -12.68 20.24
CA ALA A 34 17.29 -14.10 20.44
C ALA A 34 15.92 -14.38 21.11
N GLY A 35 15.19 -15.34 20.58
CA GLY A 35 13.87 -15.76 21.09
C GLY A 35 12.68 -15.01 20.50
N VAL A 36 12.88 -13.86 19.84
CA VAL A 36 11.81 -13.16 19.13
C VAL A 36 11.70 -13.74 17.71
N GLN A 37 10.51 -14.22 17.36
CA GLN A 37 10.22 -14.76 16.03
C GLN A 37 9.59 -13.71 15.12
N ARG A 38 8.68 -12.89 15.66
CA ARG A 38 7.97 -11.83 14.96
C ARG A 38 7.70 -10.68 15.90
N ALA A 39 7.81 -9.46 15.41
CA ALA A 39 7.33 -8.26 16.08
C ALA A 39 6.87 -7.24 15.04
N TRP A 40 5.93 -6.41 15.43
CA TRP A 40 5.53 -5.24 14.64
C TRP A 40 5.21 -4.07 15.54
N ILE A 41 5.54 -2.90 15.05
CA ILE A 41 5.19 -1.63 15.68
C ILE A 41 4.31 -0.89 14.69
N ASN A 42 3.07 -0.60 15.09
CA ASN A 42 2.15 0.21 14.31
C ASN A 42 2.05 1.61 14.95
N ASN A 43 2.46 2.61 14.21
CA ASN A 43 2.39 4.02 14.62
C ASN A 43 1.41 4.77 13.71
N GLY A 44 0.12 4.52 13.95
CA GLY A 44 -0.94 5.25 13.25
C GLY A 44 -1.20 4.81 11.81
N GLY A 45 -0.86 3.58 11.46
CA GLY A 45 -0.94 3.01 10.12
C GLY A 45 0.43 2.73 9.52
N ASP A 46 1.49 3.34 10.05
CA ASP A 46 2.86 3.10 9.61
C ASP A 46 3.49 2.00 10.46
N ILE A 47 3.81 0.90 9.81
CA ILE A 47 4.15 -0.37 10.46
C ILE A 47 5.60 -0.74 10.15
N ALA A 48 6.39 -0.97 11.18
CA ALA A 48 7.69 -1.61 11.08
C ALA A 48 7.59 -3.08 11.51
N LEU A 49 8.21 -3.97 10.73
CA LEU A 49 8.14 -5.42 10.90
C LEU A 49 9.52 -5.97 11.27
N TYR A 50 9.55 -6.84 12.28
CA TYR A 50 10.65 -7.78 12.51
C TYR A 50 10.15 -9.20 12.24
N LEU A 51 10.82 -9.91 11.36
CA LEU A 51 10.49 -11.29 10.97
C LEU A 51 11.77 -12.12 10.98
N ALA A 52 11.84 -13.10 11.88
CA ALA A 52 12.89 -14.11 11.85
C ALA A 52 12.74 -15.03 10.61
N ALA A 53 13.74 -15.84 10.33
CA ALA A 53 13.71 -16.76 9.20
C ALA A 53 12.45 -17.64 9.22
N SER A 54 11.86 -17.86 8.04
CA SER A 54 10.65 -18.67 7.83
C SER A 54 9.39 -18.12 8.50
N GLN A 55 9.38 -16.86 8.93
CA GLN A 55 8.19 -16.20 9.47
C GLN A 55 7.48 -15.37 8.40
N SER A 56 6.17 -15.18 8.58
CA SER A 56 5.36 -14.26 7.79
C SER A 56 4.34 -13.53 8.65
N VAL A 57 3.79 -12.45 8.11
CA VAL A 57 2.70 -11.67 8.71
C VAL A 57 1.73 -11.26 7.62
N ARG A 58 0.43 -11.28 7.93
CA ARG A 58 -0.61 -10.75 7.05
C ARG A 58 -0.98 -9.34 7.48
N VAL A 59 -0.98 -8.43 6.51
CA VAL A 59 -1.34 -7.02 6.70
C VAL A 59 -2.65 -6.77 5.96
N GLY A 60 -3.66 -6.27 6.68
CA GLY A 60 -4.93 -5.85 6.10
C GLY A 60 -4.90 -4.37 5.74
N LEU A 61 -5.53 -4.00 4.63
CA LEU A 61 -5.68 -2.63 4.16
C LEU A 61 -7.07 -2.11 4.52
N TYR A 62 -7.12 -0.86 4.98
CA TYR A 62 -8.35 -0.11 5.19
C TYR A 62 -8.24 1.25 4.54
N ALA A 63 -9.09 1.53 3.57
CA ALA A 63 -9.14 2.82 2.89
C ALA A 63 -9.92 3.87 3.69
N ASP A 64 -10.88 3.46 4.53
CA ASP A 64 -11.73 4.38 5.28
C ASP A 64 -11.93 3.93 6.73
N LEU A 65 -11.03 4.39 7.61
CA LEU A 65 -11.12 4.14 9.06
C LEU A 65 -12.34 4.79 9.72
N ALA A 66 -12.95 5.80 9.10
CA ALA A 66 -14.12 6.48 9.65
C ALA A 66 -15.39 5.59 9.61
N GLN A 67 -15.40 4.57 8.77
CA GLN A 67 -16.50 3.58 8.71
C GLN A 67 -16.33 2.42 9.71
N LEU A 68 -15.24 2.38 10.47
CA LEU A 68 -15.05 1.38 11.51
C LEU A 68 -15.87 1.74 12.74
N ASP A 69 -17.12 1.33 12.74
CA ASP A 69 -17.96 1.42 13.95
C ASP A 69 -17.78 0.19 14.87
N ALA A 70 -18.31 0.29 16.09
CA ALA A 70 -18.24 -0.78 17.08
C ALA A 70 -18.96 -2.07 16.62
N GLN A 71 -19.85 -1.99 15.64
CA GLN A 71 -20.57 -3.12 15.08
C GLN A 71 -19.75 -3.82 14.02
N ALA A 72 -19.05 -3.09 13.16
CA ALA A 72 -18.07 -3.62 12.22
C ALA A 72 -16.94 -4.37 12.95
N LEU A 73 -16.45 -3.81 14.07
CA LEU A 73 -15.46 -4.45 14.94
C LEU A 73 -15.94 -5.80 15.52
N ARG A 74 -17.23 -5.93 15.83
CA ARG A 74 -17.80 -7.18 16.39
C ARG A 74 -18.14 -8.22 15.33
N SER A 75 -18.54 -7.79 14.14
CA SER A 75 -18.93 -8.68 13.03
C SER A 75 -17.74 -9.18 12.19
N GLY A 76 -16.54 -8.73 12.52
CA GLY A 76 -15.32 -8.99 11.77
C GLY A 76 -15.07 -7.90 10.74
N ILE A 77 -13.92 -7.27 10.86
CA ILE A 77 -13.49 -6.20 9.97
C ILE A 77 -13.22 -6.81 8.58
N ARG A 78 -13.96 -6.39 7.56
CA ARG A 78 -13.62 -6.70 6.17
C ARG A 78 -12.56 -5.71 5.72
N SER A 79 -11.35 -6.19 5.45
CA SER A 79 -10.31 -5.36 4.83
C SER A 79 -10.63 -5.13 3.35
N ASP A 80 -10.30 -3.96 2.84
CA ASP A 80 -10.39 -3.62 1.41
C ASP A 80 -9.40 -4.44 0.57
N GLY A 81 -8.39 -4.99 1.22
CA GLY A 81 -7.38 -5.90 0.67
C GLY A 81 -6.50 -6.46 1.76
N GLN A 82 -5.74 -7.49 1.43
CA GLN A 82 -4.70 -8.03 2.31
C GLN A 82 -3.52 -8.52 1.51
N PHE A 83 -2.34 -8.49 2.12
CA PHE A 83 -1.14 -9.10 1.57
C PHE A 83 -0.34 -9.80 2.67
N GLU A 84 0.44 -10.78 2.26
CA GLU A 84 1.35 -11.50 3.14
C GLU A 84 2.78 -11.02 2.92
N VAL A 85 3.44 -10.65 4.01
CA VAL A 85 4.88 -10.31 4.02
C VAL A 85 5.61 -11.46 4.67
N SER A 86 6.41 -12.18 3.89
CA SER A 86 7.29 -13.23 4.38
C SER A 86 8.68 -12.69 4.70
N SER A 87 9.44 -13.42 5.52
CA SER A 87 10.84 -13.08 5.84
C SER A 87 11.76 -13.09 4.62
N GLN A 88 11.37 -13.77 3.54
CA GLN A 88 12.12 -13.84 2.28
C GLN A 88 11.97 -12.56 1.43
N LEU A 89 10.86 -11.82 1.61
CA LEU A 89 10.69 -10.55 0.91
C LEU A 89 11.54 -9.45 1.55
N PRO A 90 12.12 -8.55 0.75
CA PRO A 90 12.87 -7.41 1.26
C PRO A 90 11.91 -6.29 1.74
N VAL A 91 10.89 -6.66 2.51
CA VAL A 91 9.88 -5.75 3.03
C VAL A 91 9.87 -5.82 4.54
N ARG A 92 10.13 -4.69 5.19
CA ARG A 92 10.04 -4.53 6.66
C ARG A 92 9.27 -3.28 7.05
N GLY A 93 8.76 -2.55 6.07
CA GLY A 93 7.94 -1.37 6.28
C GLY A 93 6.65 -1.40 5.46
N VAL A 94 5.56 -1.00 6.09
CA VAL A 94 4.26 -0.73 5.46
C VAL A 94 3.80 0.61 5.98
N ALA A 95 3.39 1.51 5.08
CA ALA A 95 2.90 2.83 5.47
C ALA A 95 1.72 3.25 4.61
N THR A 96 0.82 4.03 5.18
CA THR A 96 -0.38 4.49 4.50
C THR A 96 -0.53 6.01 4.61
N SER A 97 -0.66 6.69 3.47
CA SER A 97 -0.93 8.12 3.35
C SER A 97 -2.21 8.35 2.54
N GLY A 98 -2.80 9.55 2.64
CA GLY A 98 -4.00 9.94 1.91
C GLY A 98 -4.68 11.15 2.57
N TRP A 99 -5.57 11.83 1.84
CA TRP A 99 -6.19 13.07 2.34
C TRP A 99 -7.16 12.84 3.51
N ARG A 100 -7.69 11.62 3.66
CA ARG A 100 -8.55 11.23 4.80
C ARG A 100 -7.76 10.80 6.03
N GLY A 101 -6.43 10.76 5.93
CA GLY A 101 -5.54 10.41 7.01
C GLY A 101 -5.38 11.51 8.06
N ARG A 102 -4.48 11.27 9.03
CA ARG A 102 -4.13 12.26 10.06
C ARG A 102 -3.10 13.28 9.60
N SER A 103 -2.33 12.96 8.59
CA SER A 103 -1.38 13.84 7.93
C SER A 103 -2.03 14.54 6.75
N PHE A 104 -1.59 15.75 6.45
CA PHE A 104 -2.07 16.46 5.27
C PHE A 104 -1.58 15.80 3.98
N SER A 105 -2.42 15.84 2.94
CA SER A 105 -2.08 15.42 1.58
C SER A 105 -2.34 16.55 0.59
N LEU A 106 -1.53 16.61 -0.47
CA LEU A 106 -1.75 17.53 -1.58
C LEU A 106 -2.66 16.90 -2.65
N GLY A 107 -2.73 15.57 -2.67
CA GLY A 107 -3.55 14.80 -3.61
C GLY A 107 -4.93 14.44 -3.06
N ILE A 108 -5.65 13.62 -3.81
CA ILE A 108 -7.04 13.22 -3.53
C ILE A 108 -7.20 11.72 -3.24
N ALA A 109 -6.11 10.98 -3.10
CA ALA A 109 -6.19 9.56 -2.74
C ALA A 109 -6.86 9.39 -1.38
N ASP A 110 -7.86 8.53 -1.27
CA ASP A 110 -8.42 8.12 0.02
C ASP A 110 -7.36 7.42 0.86
N SER A 111 -6.60 6.50 0.23
CA SER A 111 -5.42 5.90 0.82
C SER A 111 -4.42 5.44 -0.25
N VAL A 112 -3.14 5.51 0.10
CA VAL A 112 -2.03 4.89 -0.64
C VAL A 112 -1.22 4.10 0.37
N THR A 113 -1.20 2.80 0.24
CA THR A 113 -0.39 1.91 1.08
C THR A 113 0.83 1.43 0.31
N VAL A 114 1.99 1.59 0.90
CA VAL A 114 3.29 1.26 0.30
C VAL A 114 3.99 0.20 1.14
N LEU A 115 4.60 -0.76 0.46
CA LEU A 115 5.52 -1.73 1.01
C LEU A 115 6.94 -1.37 0.59
N ALA A 116 7.86 -1.27 1.55
CA ALA A 116 9.25 -0.97 1.29
C ALA A 116 10.20 -1.71 2.24
N GLU A 117 11.50 -1.59 1.99
CA GLU A 117 12.54 -2.21 2.81
C GLU A 117 12.48 -1.75 4.27
N THR A 118 12.10 -0.49 4.51
CA THR A 118 11.96 0.08 5.85
C THR A 118 10.67 0.87 6.01
N ALA A 119 10.18 1.01 7.25
CA ALA A 119 8.96 1.75 7.51
C ALA A 119 9.10 3.24 7.19
N ALA A 120 10.26 3.85 7.46
CA ALA A 120 10.52 5.24 7.11
C ALA A 120 10.53 5.47 5.58
N ALA A 121 11.05 4.51 4.79
CA ALA A 121 11.03 4.59 3.33
C ALA A 121 9.59 4.43 2.80
N ALA A 122 8.83 3.49 3.37
CA ALA A 122 7.42 3.30 3.03
C ALA A 122 6.60 4.58 3.29
N ASP A 123 6.78 5.23 4.45
CA ASP A 123 6.09 6.44 4.88
C ASP A 123 6.37 7.62 3.94
N ALA A 124 7.64 7.90 3.65
CA ALA A 124 8.02 8.93 2.68
C ALA A 124 7.44 8.65 1.27
N ALA A 125 7.54 7.41 0.79
CA ALA A 125 7.03 7.04 -0.52
C ALA A 125 5.50 7.11 -0.59
N ALA A 126 4.79 6.68 0.46
CA ALA A 126 3.33 6.77 0.54
C ALA A 126 2.85 8.22 0.42
N THR A 127 3.53 9.16 1.09
CA THR A 127 3.26 10.59 0.98
C THR A 127 3.43 11.09 -0.45
N VAL A 128 4.55 10.78 -1.10
CA VAL A 128 4.84 11.24 -2.46
C VAL A 128 3.86 10.66 -3.48
N ILE A 129 3.51 9.38 -3.37
CA ILE A 129 2.55 8.75 -4.27
C ILE A 129 1.15 9.29 -4.02
N ALA A 130 0.73 9.48 -2.75
CA ALA A 130 -0.58 10.04 -2.41
C ALA A 130 -0.75 11.46 -2.98
N ASN A 131 0.29 12.28 -2.93
CA ASN A 131 0.29 13.61 -3.52
C ASN A 131 0.20 13.58 -5.05
N ALA A 132 0.69 12.52 -5.70
CA ALA A 132 0.62 12.37 -7.15
C ALA A 132 -0.76 11.86 -7.64
N VAL A 133 -1.59 11.29 -6.75
CA VAL A 133 -2.99 10.95 -7.08
C VAL A 133 -3.80 12.22 -7.08
N ASP A 134 -3.82 12.94 -8.19
CA ASP A 134 -4.50 14.25 -8.28
C ASP A 134 -5.02 14.52 -9.69
N VAL A 135 -6.02 15.41 -9.76
CA VAL A 135 -6.56 15.98 -11.00
C VAL A 135 -6.91 17.46 -10.79
N PRO A 136 -6.79 18.30 -11.83
CA PRO A 136 -7.25 19.69 -11.76
C PRO A 136 -8.78 19.74 -11.84
N ASP A 137 -9.44 19.83 -10.68
CA ASP A 137 -10.90 20.01 -10.60
C ASP A 137 -11.22 21.09 -9.55
N ALA A 138 -12.00 22.11 -9.96
CA ALA A 138 -12.34 23.25 -9.12
C ALA A 138 -13.25 22.89 -7.92
N ARG A 139 -13.86 21.70 -7.92
CA ARG A 139 -14.69 21.20 -6.82
C ARG A 139 -13.86 20.67 -5.65
N ILE A 140 -12.59 20.34 -5.88
CA ILE A 140 -11.68 19.88 -4.83
C ILE A 140 -11.29 21.07 -3.97
N VAL A 141 -11.61 21.01 -2.68
CA VAL A 141 -11.35 22.10 -1.76
C VAL A 141 -9.95 21.92 -1.15
N ARG A 142 -9.13 22.96 -1.31
CA ARG A 142 -7.79 23.03 -0.69
C ARG A 142 -7.66 24.31 0.11
N ARG A 143 -6.92 24.22 1.21
CA ARG A 143 -6.64 25.38 2.08
C ARG A 143 -5.18 25.35 2.52
N PRO A 144 -4.56 26.52 2.79
CA PRO A 144 -3.24 26.59 3.39
C PRO A 144 -3.14 25.72 4.67
N ALA A 145 -2.10 24.90 4.78
CA ALA A 145 -1.95 23.97 5.90
C ALA A 145 -1.99 24.70 7.27
N ARG A 146 -1.39 25.88 7.37
CA ARG A 146 -1.39 26.70 8.59
C ARG A 146 -2.78 27.16 9.05
N GLU A 147 -3.76 27.25 8.15
CA GLU A 147 -5.14 27.58 8.53
C GLU A 147 -5.86 26.43 9.22
N LEU A 148 -5.33 25.20 9.06
CA LEU A 148 -5.88 23.98 9.64
C LEU A 148 -5.12 23.56 10.88
N LYS A 149 -3.80 23.86 10.92
CA LYS A 149 -2.91 23.52 12.01
C LYS A 149 -1.76 24.52 12.07
N ASP A 150 -1.73 25.33 13.12
CA ASP A 150 -0.81 26.49 13.28
C ASP A 150 0.68 26.12 13.19
N ASP A 151 1.05 24.91 13.69
CA ASP A 151 2.42 24.40 13.75
C ASP A 151 2.78 23.48 12.56
N SER A 152 2.00 23.53 11.46
CA SER A 152 2.30 22.71 10.29
C SER A 152 3.58 23.17 9.59
N ASP A 153 4.47 22.21 9.32
CA ASP A 153 5.68 22.40 8.53
C ASP A 153 5.40 22.68 7.04
N LEU A 154 4.15 22.51 6.60
CA LEU A 154 3.69 22.82 5.24
C LEU A 154 3.33 24.30 5.04
N GLY A 155 3.10 25.07 6.11
CA GLY A 155 2.87 26.52 6.06
C GLY A 155 1.74 26.93 5.12
N GLU A 156 2.07 27.69 4.06
CA GLU A 156 1.12 28.22 3.06
C GLU A 156 0.71 27.21 2.00
N ILE A 157 1.28 26.01 1.98
CA ILE A 157 0.99 25.06 0.94
C ILE A 157 -0.47 24.60 1.04
N PRO A 158 -1.21 24.65 -0.09
CA PRO A 158 -2.59 24.22 -0.12
C PRO A 158 -2.65 22.70 0.06
N VAL A 159 -3.34 22.23 1.09
CA VAL A 159 -3.61 20.80 1.35
C VAL A 159 -5.07 20.50 1.09
N THR A 160 -5.36 19.27 0.70
CA THR A 160 -6.71 18.81 0.40
C THR A 160 -7.52 18.67 1.70
N VAL A 161 -8.69 19.30 1.73
CA VAL A 161 -9.61 19.28 2.88
C VAL A 161 -10.96 18.66 2.56
N ASP A 162 -11.37 18.69 1.27
CA ASP A 162 -12.59 18.02 0.84
C ASP A 162 -12.51 17.62 -0.64
N VAL A 163 -12.99 16.42 -0.93
CA VAL A 163 -13.06 15.85 -2.28
C VAL A 163 -14.49 15.37 -2.51
N PRO A 164 -15.31 16.09 -3.27
CA PRO A 164 -16.66 15.68 -3.59
C PRO A 164 -16.64 14.44 -4.50
N PRO A 165 -17.77 13.75 -4.68
CA PRO A 165 -17.87 12.70 -5.70
C PRO A 165 -17.47 13.23 -7.07
N LEU A 166 -16.46 12.60 -7.66
CA LEU A 166 -15.94 12.92 -8.99
C LEU A 166 -16.46 11.90 -10.01
N GLU A 167 -16.48 12.28 -11.27
CA GLU A 167 -16.80 11.37 -12.37
C GLU A 167 -15.76 10.24 -12.41
N PRO A 168 -16.18 8.97 -12.66
CA PRO A 168 -15.27 7.81 -12.63
C PRO A 168 -14.02 7.98 -13.51
N LYS A 169 -14.13 8.73 -14.60
CA LYS A 169 -13.01 9.06 -15.49
C LYS A 169 -11.94 9.92 -14.82
N LEU A 170 -12.34 10.92 -14.03
CA LEU A 170 -11.42 11.79 -13.29
C LEU A 170 -10.72 11.01 -12.17
N VAL A 171 -11.47 10.17 -11.45
CA VAL A 171 -10.90 9.28 -10.43
C VAL A 171 -9.84 8.35 -11.05
N GLN A 172 -10.16 7.75 -12.19
CA GLN A 172 -9.23 6.89 -12.92
C GLN A 172 -7.98 7.65 -13.39
N GLN A 173 -8.15 8.88 -13.87
CA GLN A 173 -7.04 9.75 -14.28
C GLN A 173 -6.12 10.07 -13.09
N ALA A 174 -6.69 10.43 -11.94
CA ALA A 174 -5.93 10.70 -10.72
C ALA A 174 -5.15 9.46 -10.26
N LEU A 175 -5.82 8.32 -10.17
CA LEU A 175 -5.19 7.05 -9.79
C LEU A 175 -4.08 6.66 -10.75
N HIS A 176 -4.26 6.89 -12.05
CA HIS A 176 -3.23 6.58 -13.04
C HIS A 176 -1.98 7.45 -12.88
N ALA A 177 -2.14 8.74 -12.55
CA ALA A 177 -1.00 9.62 -12.26
C ALA A 177 -0.20 9.10 -11.04
N GLY A 178 -0.89 8.73 -9.96
CA GLY A 178 -0.26 8.12 -8.79
C GLY A 178 0.40 6.76 -9.10
N LEU A 179 -0.24 5.91 -9.92
CA LEU A 179 0.31 4.63 -10.33
C LEU A 179 1.60 4.79 -11.12
N LEU A 180 1.66 5.73 -12.06
CA LEU A 180 2.89 6.04 -12.81
C LEU A 180 4.03 6.46 -11.88
N ARG A 181 3.72 7.27 -10.85
CA ARG A 181 4.71 7.65 -9.83
C ARG A 181 5.16 6.45 -9.02
N ALA A 182 4.25 5.60 -8.55
CA ALA A 182 4.57 4.39 -7.81
C ALA A 182 5.45 3.42 -8.63
N GLN A 183 5.12 3.22 -9.90
CA GLN A 183 5.92 2.38 -10.81
C GLN A 183 7.32 2.94 -11.06
N ALA A 184 7.48 4.29 -11.11
CA ALA A 184 8.80 4.90 -11.19
C ALA A 184 9.64 4.58 -9.95
N LEU A 185 9.07 4.76 -8.74
CA LEU A 185 9.74 4.45 -7.48
C LEU A 185 10.06 2.95 -7.35
N GLN A 186 9.20 2.08 -7.85
CA GLN A 186 9.43 0.64 -7.86
C GLN A 186 10.61 0.28 -8.78
N ARG A 187 10.70 0.88 -9.97
CA ARG A 187 11.85 0.69 -10.88
C ARG A 187 13.16 1.20 -10.31
N GLU A 188 13.12 2.24 -9.51
CA GLU A 188 14.25 2.80 -8.77
C GLU A 188 14.64 1.94 -7.54
N GLY A 189 13.84 0.92 -7.20
CA GLY A 189 14.06 0.06 -6.04
C GLY A 189 13.74 0.71 -4.71
N LEU A 190 13.03 1.84 -4.70
CA LEU A 190 12.66 2.58 -3.49
C LEU A 190 11.45 1.98 -2.78
N ILE A 191 10.58 1.29 -3.51
CA ILE A 191 9.44 0.57 -2.97
C ILE A 191 9.36 -0.84 -3.55
N TRP A 192 8.71 -1.74 -2.82
CA TRP A 192 8.38 -3.08 -3.30
C TRP A 192 7.07 -3.09 -4.08
N SER A 193 6.02 -2.50 -3.52
CA SER A 193 4.69 -2.43 -4.13
C SER A 193 3.90 -1.28 -3.51
N ALA A 194 2.85 -0.84 -4.21
CA ALA A 194 1.90 0.15 -3.72
C ALA A 194 0.48 -0.20 -4.13
N ALA A 195 -0.48 0.02 -3.21
CA ALA A 195 -1.92 -0.04 -3.46
C ALA A 195 -2.51 1.37 -3.29
N LEU A 196 -3.23 1.84 -4.30
CA LEU A 196 -3.80 3.19 -4.36
C LEU A 196 -5.32 3.08 -4.40
N VAL A 197 -6.00 3.81 -3.53
CA VAL A 197 -7.46 3.85 -3.45
C VAL A 197 -7.95 5.30 -3.58
N CYS A 198 -8.93 5.50 -4.43
CA CYS A 198 -9.64 6.77 -4.57
C CYS A 198 -11.09 6.50 -4.96
N GLN A 199 -12.04 6.97 -4.14
CA GLN A 199 -13.48 6.85 -4.36
C GLN A 199 -13.91 5.46 -4.86
N GLN A 200 -13.56 4.42 -4.07
CA GLN A 200 -13.87 3.00 -4.31
C GLN A 200 -13.15 2.35 -5.52
N GLN A 201 -12.35 3.08 -6.27
CA GLN A 201 -11.48 2.50 -7.28
C GLN A 201 -10.12 2.18 -6.69
N VAL A 202 -9.54 1.05 -7.09
CA VAL A 202 -8.27 0.54 -6.58
C VAL A 202 -7.33 0.26 -7.74
N LEU A 203 -6.09 0.72 -7.65
CA LEU A 203 -5.00 0.29 -8.51
C LEU A 203 -3.84 -0.21 -7.65
N VAL A 204 -3.13 -1.21 -8.14
CA VAL A 204 -1.95 -1.80 -7.48
C VAL A 204 -0.82 -1.86 -8.48
N THR A 205 0.40 -1.58 -8.01
CA THR A 205 1.59 -1.83 -8.85
C THR A 205 1.80 -3.33 -9.02
N ASP A 206 2.20 -3.77 -10.19
CA ASP A 206 2.58 -5.16 -10.42
C ASP A 206 3.75 -5.54 -9.49
N THR A 207 3.69 -6.71 -8.88
CA THR A 207 4.86 -7.25 -8.18
C THR A 207 5.87 -7.79 -9.19
N ALA A 208 7.15 -7.88 -8.80
CA ALA A 208 8.19 -8.42 -9.68
C ALA A 208 7.86 -9.85 -10.17
N GLU A 209 7.17 -10.64 -9.37
CA GLU A 209 6.69 -11.99 -9.74
C GLU A 209 5.58 -11.94 -10.78
N THR A 210 4.64 -11.00 -10.66
CA THR A 210 3.56 -10.80 -11.63
C THR A 210 4.11 -10.30 -12.96
N GLU A 211 5.07 -9.38 -12.93
CA GLU A 211 5.73 -8.86 -14.12
C GLU A 211 6.57 -9.94 -14.83
N LEU A 212 7.28 -10.79 -14.09
CA LEU A 212 8.02 -11.92 -14.65
C LEU A 212 7.08 -12.96 -15.29
N ALA A 213 5.96 -13.27 -14.63
CA ALA A 213 4.94 -14.15 -15.17
C ALA A 213 4.31 -13.59 -16.45
N ARG A 214 4.03 -12.29 -16.47
CA ARG A 214 3.50 -11.58 -17.65
C ARG A 214 4.48 -11.63 -18.83
N ARG A 215 5.76 -11.28 -18.62
CA ARG A 215 6.80 -11.36 -19.64
C ARG A 215 6.96 -12.78 -20.18
N THR A 216 6.92 -13.79 -19.31
CA THR A 216 7.01 -15.20 -19.71
C THR A 216 5.82 -15.63 -20.57
N LEU A 217 4.62 -15.07 -20.32
CA LEU A 217 3.43 -15.34 -21.15
C LEU A 217 3.52 -14.62 -22.51
N GLU A 218 3.94 -13.36 -22.54
CA GLU A 218 4.15 -12.58 -23.76
C GLU A 218 5.22 -13.21 -24.66
N ASP A 219 6.33 -13.67 -24.09
CA ASP A 219 7.38 -14.40 -24.81
C ASP A 219 6.88 -15.73 -25.39
N ARG A 220 6.01 -16.44 -24.69
CA ARG A 220 5.38 -17.68 -25.18
C ARG A 220 4.38 -17.41 -26.30
N GLU A 221 3.64 -16.32 -26.26
CA GLU A 221 2.72 -15.92 -27.33
C GLU A 221 3.48 -15.45 -28.57
N MET A 222 4.54 -14.65 -28.41
CA MET A 222 5.41 -14.25 -29.50
C MET A 222 6.11 -15.44 -30.16
N SER A 223 6.57 -16.41 -29.38
CA SER A 223 7.16 -17.65 -29.91
C SER A 223 6.16 -18.51 -30.70
N LYS A 224 4.89 -18.53 -30.33
CA LYS A 224 3.83 -19.22 -31.06
C LYS A 224 3.51 -18.55 -32.41
N HIS A 225 3.57 -17.22 -32.48
CA HIS A 225 3.33 -16.49 -33.74
C HIS A 225 4.51 -16.56 -34.71
N SER A 226 5.71 -16.87 -34.23
CA SER A 226 6.90 -17.07 -35.08
C SER A 226 6.97 -18.46 -35.74
N CYS A 227 6.12 -19.41 -35.33
CA CYS A 227 6.10 -20.79 -35.89
C CYS A 227 4.98 -21.07 -36.87
N HIS A 228 4.22 -20.10 -37.34
CA HIS A 228 3.18 -20.31 -38.34
C HIS A 228 3.51 -19.68 -39.71
N THR A 229 4.49 -20.28 -40.36
CA THR A 229 4.44 -20.46 -41.84
C THR A 229 4.33 -21.97 -42.11
N GLY A 230 3.08 -22.41 -42.31
CA GLY A 230 2.80 -23.74 -42.90
C GLY A 230 2.00 -24.69 -42.02
N LEU A 231 0.75 -24.86 -42.43
CA LEU A 231 -0.19 -25.99 -42.28
C LEU A 231 -1.45 -25.72 -41.44
N ASP A 232 -2.54 -26.14 -42.03
CA ASP A 232 -3.97 -25.87 -41.80
C ASP A 232 -4.57 -26.16 -40.44
N PRO A 233 -5.76 -25.57 -40.14
CA PRO A 233 -6.34 -25.51 -38.78
C PRO A 233 -7.19 -26.76 -38.48
N VAL A 234 -6.91 -27.39 -37.34
CA VAL A 234 -7.86 -28.30 -36.67
C VAL A 234 -8.32 -27.63 -35.38
N SER A 235 -9.63 -27.46 -35.30
CA SER A 235 -10.37 -26.85 -34.20
C SER A 235 -10.09 -27.48 -32.84
N MET A 236 -9.77 -26.65 -31.84
CA MET A 236 -10.00 -26.99 -30.45
C MET A 236 -10.56 -25.79 -29.67
N GLN A 237 -11.69 -26.04 -29.04
CA GLN A 237 -12.49 -25.09 -28.28
C GLN A 237 -11.71 -24.53 -27.07
N SER A 238 -11.71 -23.23 -26.97
CA SER A 238 -11.18 -22.49 -25.81
C SER A 238 -12.23 -22.44 -24.70
N GLY A 239 -11.93 -23.07 -23.56
CA GLY A 239 -12.65 -22.85 -22.31
C GLY A 239 -12.02 -21.71 -21.49
N PRO A 240 -12.82 -20.90 -20.80
CA PRO A 240 -12.33 -19.73 -20.07
C PRO A 240 -11.81 -20.12 -18.67
N TRP A 241 -10.51 -20.11 -18.51
CA TRP A 241 -9.87 -20.28 -17.19
C TRP A 241 -8.94 -19.09 -16.97
N ILE A 242 -9.27 -18.20 -16.06
CA ILE A 242 -8.38 -17.23 -15.34
C ILE A 242 -9.18 -16.00 -14.80
N ALA A 243 -10.49 -16.10 -14.65
CA ALA A 243 -11.22 -15.00 -13.99
C ALA A 243 -11.87 -15.37 -12.64
N ASP A 244 -11.71 -16.59 -12.15
CA ASP A 244 -12.54 -17.10 -11.03
C ASP A 244 -11.78 -17.47 -9.74
N GLN A 245 -10.47 -17.23 -9.64
CA GLN A 245 -9.72 -17.57 -8.42
C GLN A 245 -9.62 -16.44 -7.38
N VAL A 246 -10.20 -15.27 -7.63
CA VAL A 246 -10.24 -14.16 -6.66
C VAL A 246 -11.55 -14.11 -5.86
N ARG A 247 -12.52 -15.00 -6.14
CA ARG A 247 -13.87 -14.91 -5.54
C ARG A 247 -14.27 -15.97 -4.54
N ASN A 248 -13.44 -16.93 -4.18
CA ASN A 248 -13.92 -18.06 -3.37
C ASN A 248 -13.02 -18.51 -2.21
N ASP A 249 -12.54 -17.57 -1.38
CA ASP A 249 -12.09 -17.93 -0.02
C ASP A 249 -12.90 -17.17 1.03
N SER A 250 -14.17 -17.59 1.16
CA SER A 250 -15.14 -17.11 2.16
C SER A 250 -15.08 -17.92 3.46
N HIS A 251 -13.89 -18.11 4.05
CA HIS A 251 -13.78 -18.59 5.43
C HIS A 251 -12.58 -17.94 6.12
N PHE A 252 -12.80 -16.72 6.60
CA PHE A 252 -11.87 -16.07 7.50
C PHE A 252 -12.58 -15.73 8.81
N THR A 253 -12.17 -16.37 9.89
CA THR A 253 -12.57 -16.00 11.24
C THR A 253 -11.52 -15.03 11.79
N PRO A 254 -11.86 -13.76 12.09
CA PRO A 254 -10.91 -12.84 12.67
C PRO A 254 -10.66 -13.20 14.14
N VAL A 255 -9.41 -13.44 14.49
CA VAL A 255 -9.00 -13.55 15.88
C VAL A 255 -8.58 -12.16 16.36
N LEU A 256 -9.43 -11.53 17.14
CA LEU A 256 -9.05 -10.39 17.98
C LEU A 256 -8.20 -10.94 19.13
N SER A 257 -6.88 -10.80 19.06
CA SER A 257 -6.03 -11.03 20.22
C SER A 257 -5.94 -9.74 21.02
N GLY A 258 -6.69 -9.68 22.10
CA GLY A 258 -6.35 -8.83 23.24
C GLY A 258 -4.91 -9.12 23.69
N PHE A 259 -4.26 -8.18 24.36
CA PHE A 259 -2.88 -8.29 24.84
C PHE A 259 -2.60 -9.69 25.38
N PRO A 260 -1.66 -10.45 24.82
CA PRO A 260 -1.35 -11.75 25.35
C PRO A 260 -0.51 -11.60 26.60
N SER A 261 -0.93 -12.29 27.65
CA SER A 261 -0.01 -12.73 28.71
C SER A 261 1.15 -13.50 28.07
N PRO A 262 2.37 -13.43 28.61
CA PRO A 262 3.52 -14.10 28.00
C PRO A 262 3.39 -15.59 28.21
N LEU A 263 3.02 -16.33 27.20
CA LEU A 263 3.15 -17.77 27.00
C LEU A 263 1.97 -18.33 26.17
N ALA A 264 2.13 -18.34 24.85
CA ALA A 264 1.55 -19.41 24.01
C ALA A 264 2.12 -19.32 22.59
N SER A 265 2.73 -20.39 22.18
CA SER A 265 3.33 -20.64 20.88
C SER A 265 2.28 -20.75 19.78
N GLY A 266 2.52 -20.10 18.64
CA GLY A 266 2.08 -20.61 17.35
C GLY A 266 0.78 -20.09 16.75
N GLN A 267 0.44 -18.77 16.79
CA GLN A 267 -0.66 -18.25 15.98
C GLN A 267 -0.21 -17.08 15.09
N ALA A 268 -0.69 -17.11 13.82
CA ALA A 268 -0.47 -16.04 12.86
C ALA A 268 -1.19 -14.77 13.35
N GLY A 269 -0.44 -13.72 13.65
CA GLY A 269 -1.01 -12.41 13.96
C GLY A 269 -1.36 -11.65 12.67
N ALA A 270 -2.51 -11.00 12.62
CA ALA A 270 -2.86 -10.06 11.56
C ALA A 270 -2.52 -8.64 12.01
N VAL A 271 -1.94 -7.84 11.12
CA VAL A 271 -1.60 -6.44 11.32
C VAL A 271 -2.43 -5.61 10.37
N PHE A 272 -2.95 -4.48 10.82
CA PHE A 272 -3.78 -3.58 10.02
C PHE A 272 -3.03 -2.27 9.77
N ALA A 273 -2.98 -1.86 8.51
CA ALA A 273 -2.40 -0.61 8.03
C ALA A 273 -3.47 0.45 7.74
#